data_f685165cfa7b45f07ce630d9168c4ca5
#
_entry.id   f685165cfa7b45f07ce630d9168c4ca5
#
_cell.length_a   1.000
_cell.length_b   1.000
_cell.length_c   1.000
_cell.angle_alpha   90.00
_cell.angle_beta   90.00
_cell.angle_gamma   90.00
#
_symmetry.space_group_name_H-M   'P 1'
#
loop_
_entity.id
_entity.type
_entity.pdbx_description
1 polymer ?
#
loop_
_entity_poly.entity_id
_entity_poly.type
_entity_poly.pdbx_seq_one_letter_code
_entity_poly.pdbx_strand_id
1 'polypeptide(L)'
;METEDRPVLDLGAIDFTPDWAKRDAGVSVGNVKPERDTAGRKGFGDREGKGDRKPFGERRQFGGGDRKPFGEKRPFDRKPREVVRQRPLDVEVKILPETKALGTIIRKLQQDFHAYKLKDLAYFFLDNPSSVLLKISPKAGVADGDQVKQFHQCKACGFASTSEDDVVQHILTAHIGDYYEIKEIECEPPKGNFSCVAKCGLSGVLLGPPNIHEFNGVVREMIRTRYPNMSEEQYRSHIEMVRDSEAIEEWRKGAVKKTVFVAKGAGEDAAQLTREQAEAEFRRNIMPSLMDSPKNLMVTAEVALKSPVKPLVWAVRDALEAERRAPYNMCFALRGAFHHRKLHFFRANDARGPEFVTGAELKEFDAAHAIPELAKVATFIAEHPCSPRVDIVTEPEIEKHLVWLVSTGHVVAFTNGVYSAVEKYPKYGPQWQKRVTKTEAPKVEEAKAEEEKKEEPKDETSAQLA
;
A
#
# COMPACT_ATOMS: atom_id res chain seq x y z
N MET A 1 47.47 -7.02 -18.60
CA MET A 1 46.66 -6.35 -17.60
C MET A 1 45.40 -5.96 -18.33
N GLU A 2 44.44 -6.87 -18.33
CA GLU A 2 43.12 -6.68 -18.98
C GLU A 2 42.27 -5.79 -18.05
N THR A 3 41.88 -4.66 -18.56
CA THR A 3 40.93 -3.76 -17.89
C THR A 3 39.56 -4.35 -18.07
N GLU A 4 39.00 -4.95 -17.03
CA GLU A 4 37.59 -5.39 -17.00
C GLU A 4 36.68 -4.18 -17.24
N ASP A 5 35.99 -4.24 -18.37
CA ASP A 5 34.95 -3.33 -18.80
C ASP A 5 33.75 -3.48 -17.84
N ARG A 6 33.63 -2.59 -16.86
CA ARG A 6 32.51 -2.58 -15.92
C ARG A 6 31.30 -1.97 -16.62
N PRO A 7 30.17 -2.70 -16.77
CA PRO A 7 29.01 -2.15 -17.42
C PRO A 7 28.49 -0.93 -16.65
N VAL A 8 28.43 0.19 -17.32
CA VAL A 8 27.76 1.41 -16.84
C VAL A 8 26.27 1.10 -16.78
N LEU A 9 25.75 0.93 -15.57
CA LEU A 9 24.31 0.73 -15.35
C LEU A 9 23.60 2.06 -15.60
N ASP A 10 22.99 2.17 -16.76
CA ASP A 10 22.09 3.27 -17.11
C ASP A 10 20.81 3.18 -16.25
N LEU A 11 20.63 4.14 -15.35
CA LEU A 11 19.42 4.22 -14.52
C LEU A 11 18.16 4.53 -15.35
N GLY A 12 18.33 5.07 -16.55
CA GLY A 12 17.23 5.27 -17.51
C GLY A 12 16.70 3.96 -18.10
N ALA A 13 17.50 2.88 -18.05
CA ALA A 13 17.12 1.57 -18.56
C ALA A 13 16.38 0.71 -17.53
N ILE A 14 16.31 1.14 -16.26
CA ILE A 14 15.53 0.44 -15.24
C ILE A 14 14.11 0.99 -15.27
N ASP A 15 13.22 0.27 -15.93
CA ASP A 15 11.80 0.55 -15.96
C ASP A 15 11.18 0.28 -14.58
N PHE A 16 10.97 1.36 -13.83
CA PHE A 16 10.30 1.34 -12.51
C PHE A 16 8.79 1.38 -12.61
N THR A 17 8.22 1.30 -13.83
CA THR A 17 6.77 1.23 -13.99
C THR A 17 6.25 -0.05 -13.37
N PRO A 18 5.25 0.02 -12.49
CA PRO A 18 4.57 -1.16 -11.98
C PRO A 18 4.00 -1.98 -13.12
N ASP A 19 3.96 -3.31 -12.99
CA ASP A 19 3.48 -4.22 -14.06
C ASP A 19 2.08 -3.89 -14.58
N TRP A 20 1.24 -3.23 -13.79
CA TRP A 20 -0.06 -2.74 -14.23
C TRP A 20 0.01 -1.51 -15.15
N ALA A 21 1.11 -0.75 -15.13
CA ALA A 21 1.33 0.44 -15.98
C ALA A 21 2.10 0.11 -17.27
N LYS A 22 2.60 -1.13 -17.42
CA LYS A 22 3.29 -1.63 -18.62
C LYS A 22 2.34 -2.05 -19.74
N ARG A 23 1.04 -1.81 -19.61
CA ARG A 23 0.08 -2.08 -20.68
C ARG A 23 0.27 -1.09 -21.81
N ASP A 24 0.76 -1.64 -22.89
CA ASP A 24 0.78 -1.17 -24.28
C ASP A 24 0.58 0.33 -24.53
N ALA A 25 1.69 1.02 -24.78
CA ALA A 25 1.74 2.36 -25.36
C ALA A 25 1.22 2.43 -26.82
N GLY A 26 0.28 1.56 -27.19
CA GLY A 26 -0.26 1.44 -28.54
C GLY A 26 -1.76 1.61 -28.69
N VAL A 27 -2.52 1.77 -27.60
CA VAL A 27 -3.98 1.96 -27.68
C VAL A 27 -4.33 3.35 -27.19
N SER A 28 -4.60 4.24 -28.13
CA SER A 28 -5.30 5.50 -27.95
C SER A 28 -6.63 5.20 -27.23
N VAL A 29 -6.71 5.51 -25.95
CA VAL A 29 -7.96 5.45 -25.20
C VAL A 29 -8.84 6.60 -25.65
N GLY A 30 -9.65 6.36 -26.67
CA GLY A 30 -10.81 7.17 -26.96
C GLY A 30 -11.70 7.21 -25.72
N ASN A 31 -12.21 8.39 -25.42
CA ASN A 31 -13.18 8.66 -24.35
C ASN A 31 -14.34 7.66 -24.36
N VAL A 32 -14.21 6.54 -23.65
CA VAL A 32 -15.30 5.63 -23.39
C VAL A 32 -16.03 6.13 -22.15
N LYS A 33 -17.16 6.77 -22.37
CA LYS A 33 -18.14 7.01 -21.30
C LYS A 33 -18.55 5.65 -20.74
N PRO A 34 -18.66 5.46 -19.43
CA PRO A 34 -19.16 4.21 -18.87
C PRO A 34 -20.62 4.03 -19.31
N GLU A 35 -20.88 3.03 -20.12
CA GLU A 35 -22.22 2.54 -20.36
C GLU A 35 -22.79 1.99 -19.05
N ARG A 36 -23.81 2.66 -18.56
CA ARG A 36 -24.66 2.12 -17.49
C ARG A 36 -25.54 1.05 -18.13
N ASP A 37 -25.31 -0.19 -17.75
CA ASP A 37 -26.24 -1.29 -18.00
C ASP A 37 -27.60 -0.97 -17.42
N THR A 38 -28.48 -0.46 -18.26
CA THR A 38 -29.92 -0.37 -17.99
C THR A 38 -30.60 -1.57 -18.62
N ALA A 39 -30.47 -2.73 -17.98
CA ALA A 39 -31.37 -3.83 -18.27
C ALA A 39 -32.73 -3.60 -17.62
N GLY A 40 -33.70 -3.29 -18.44
CA GLY A 40 -35.10 -3.67 -18.24
C GLY A 40 -35.95 -2.85 -17.28
N ARG A 41 -36.33 -1.61 -17.62
CA ARG A 41 -37.67 -1.07 -17.26
C ARG A 41 -38.37 -0.61 -18.51
N LYS A 42 -39.35 -1.41 -18.94
CA LYS A 42 -40.33 -1.04 -19.96
C LYS A 42 -41.08 0.20 -19.47
N GLY A 43 -40.80 1.31 -20.12
CA GLY A 43 -41.62 2.52 -19.99
C GLY A 43 -42.97 2.31 -20.64
N PHE A 44 -44.00 2.59 -19.88
CA PHE A 44 -45.37 2.78 -20.42
C PHE A 44 -45.40 4.15 -21.06
N GLY A 45 -45.64 4.18 -22.36
CA GLY A 45 -45.72 5.37 -23.16
C GLY A 45 -46.99 6.16 -22.89
N ASP A 46 -46.81 7.46 -22.93
CA ASP A 46 -47.90 8.45 -23.09
C ASP A 46 -48.70 8.15 -24.33
N ARG A 47 -50.00 8.05 -24.15
CA ARG A 47 -51.02 8.22 -25.20
C ARG A 47 -52.02 9.27 -24.75
N GLU A 48 -51.83 10.46 -25.29
CA GLU A 48 -52.95 11.39 -25.44
C GLU A 48 -54.03 10.78 -26.36
N GLY A 49 -55.26 10.84 -25.92
CA GLY A 49 -56.43 10.42 -26.72
C GLY A 49 -57.73 10.81 -26.06
N LYS A 50 -58.28 11.91 -26.50
CA LYS A 50 -59.64 12.39 -26.27
C LYS A 50 -60.70 11.29 -26.46
N GLY A 51 -61.77 11.30 -25.66
CA GLY A 51 -63.05 10.73 -26.10
C GLY A 51 -63.96 10.28 -24.98
N ASP A 52 -64.92 11.16 -24.66
CA ASP A 52 -66.33 10.93 -24.36
C ASP A 52 -66.80 9.97 -23.27
N ARG A 53 -67.55 10.63 -22.44
CA ARG A 53 -68.58 10.19 -21.45
C ARG A 53 -69.49 9.09 -21.93
N LYS A 54 -69.88 8.17 -21.03
CA LYS A 54 -71.29 7.95 -20.63
C LYS A 54 -71.40 7.07 -19.38
N PRO A 55 -72.35 7.34 -18.50
CA PRO A 55 -72.58 6.61 -17.25
C PRO A 55 -73.71 5.59 -17.46
N PHE A 56 -73.78 4.61 -16.62
CA PHE A 56 -74.94 3.71 -16.27
C PHE A 56 -74.30 2.41 -15.78
N GLY A 57 -74.59 1.81 -14.67
CA GLY A 57 -75.78 1.69 -13.91
C GLY A 57 -75.67 0.43 -13.08
N GLU A 58 -76.32 0.48 -11.94
CA GLU A 58 -76.90 -0.61 -11.16
C GLU A 58 -76.04 -1.54 -10.30
N ARG A 59 -76.32 -1.30 -9.07
CA ARG A 59 -76.30 -2.18 -7.89
C ARG A 59 -76.60 -3.66 -8.20
N ARG A 60 -75.71 -4.54 -7.68
CA ARG A 60 -76.21 -5.80 -7.11
C ARG A 60 -75.56 -6.00 -5.74
N GLN A 61 -76.40 -5.86 -4.70
CA GLN A 61 -76.14 -6.40 -3.37
C GLN A 61 -76.15 -7.92 -3.44
N PHE A 62 -75.12 -8.54 -2.92
CA PHE A 62 -75.17 -9.91 -2.44
C PHE A 62 -74.41 -10.04 -1.14
N GLY A 63 -75.11 -10.41 -0.12
CA GLY A 63 -74.90 -11.32 0.95
C GLY A 63 -73.65 -11.13 1.83
N GLY A 64 -73.93 -10.85 3.12
CA GLY A 64 -72.96 -10.84 4.20
C GLY A 64 -72.23 -12.16 4.39
N GLY A 65 -70.99 -12.02 4.63
CA GLY A 65 -70.10 -13.05 5.18
C GLY A 65 -69.04 -12.33 6.01
N ASP A 66 -69.09 -12.59 7.29
CA ASP A 66 -68.16 -12.08 8.29
C ASP A 66 -66.74 -12.32 7.86
N ARG A 67 -66.06 -11.30 7.30
CA ARG A 67 -64.61 -11.27 7.14
C ARG A 67 -64.07 -10.49 8.30
N LYS A 68 -63.46 -11.23 9.25
CA LYS A 68 -62.54 -10.69 10.28
C LYS A 68 -61.59 -9.71 9.64
N PRO A 69 -61.32 -8.54 10.23
CA PRO A 69 -60.36 -7.61 9.71
C PRO A 69 -58.96 -8.26 9.73
N PHE A 70 -58.39 -8.34 8.54
CA PHE A 70 -57.00 -8.80 8.34
C PHE A 70 -56.12 -7.85 9.10
N GLY A 71 -55.31 -8.41 10.01
CA GLY A 71 -54.51 -7.71 10.97
C GLY A 71 -53.67 -6.59 10.36
N GLU A 72 -53.64 -5.48 11.07
CA GLU A 72 -52.74 -4.36 10.87
C GLU A 72 -51.35 -4.92 10.63
N LYS A 73 -50.81 -4.58 9.45
CA LYS A 73 -49.38 -4.77 9.18
C LYS A 73 -48.64 -3.93 10.20
N ARG A 74 -48.13 -4.58 11.26
CA ARG A 74 -47.20 -3.95 12.19
C ARG A 74 -46.09 -3.34 11.34
N PRO A 75 -45.81 -2.05 11.46
CA PRO A 75 -44.66 -1.47 10.81
C PRO A 75 -43.45 -2.28 11.27
N PHE A 76 -42.72 -2.84 10.33
CA PHE A 76 -41.43 -3.48 10.59
C PHE A 76 -40.48 -2.36 11.05
N ASP A 77 -40.52 -2.12 12.35
CA ASP A 77 -39.59 -1.21 13.01
C ASP A 77 -38.18 -1.86 12.96
N ARG A 78 -37.61 -1.83 11.76
CA ARG A 78 -36.20 -2.07 11.57
C ARG A 78 -35.51 -0.86 12.21
N LYS A 79 -35.27 -0.93 13.52
CA LYS A 79 -34.28 -0.06 14.14
C LYS A 79 -33.08 -0.06 13.19
N PRO A 80 -32.62 1.10 12.73
CA PRO A 80 -31.39 1.14 11.93
C PRO A 80 -30.37 0.35 12.70
N ARG A 81 -29.78 -0.70 12.10
CA ARG A 81 -28.62 -1.34 12.69
C ARG A 81 -27.65 -0.21 12.92
N GLU A 82 -27.41 0.15 14.17
CA GLU A 82 -26.29 1.01 14.51
C GLU A 82 -25.08 0.34 13.91
N VAL A 83 -24.62 0.90 12.82
CA VAL A 83 -23.33 0.56 12.25
C VAL A 83 -22.37 1.06 13.31
N VAL A 84 -21.98 0.20 14.22
CA VAL A 84 -20.91 0.45 15.16
C VAL A 84 -19.70 0.76 14.27
N ARG A 85 -19.47 2.05 14.04
CA ARG A 85 -18.28 2.52 13.33
C ARG A 85 -17.13 2.14 14.24
N GLN A 86 -16.49 1.02 13.94
CA GLN A 86 -15.30 0.60 14.65
C GLN A 86 -14.33 1.77 14.54
N ARG A 87 -13.89 2.28 15.67
CA ARG A 87 -12.93 3.38 15.72
C ARG A 87 -11.56 2.85 15.29
N PRO A 88 -10.71 3.68 14.66
CA PRO A 88 -9.33 3.30 14.45
C PRO A 88 -8.69 2.99 15.80
N LEU A 89 -7.75 2.07 15.79
CA LEU A 89 -7.02 1.67 16.99
C LEU A 89 -6.19 2.85 17.50
N ASP A 90 -6.20 3.08 18.80
CA ASP A 90 -5.41 4.16 19.43
C ASP A 90 -3.92 3.76 19.51
N VAL A 91 -3.26 3.87 18.38
CA VAL A 91 -1.84 3.58 18.23
C VAL A 91 -1.10 4.77 17.61
N GLU A 92 0.16 4.90 17.95
CA GLU A 92 1.09 5.81 17.28
C GLU A 92 1.81 5.04 16.17
N VAL A 93 1.71 5.52 14.94
CA VAL A 93 2.35 4.92 13.77
C VAL A 93 3.48 5.82 13.30
N LYS A 94 4.73 5.38 13.46
CA LYS A 94 5.92 6.07 12.91
C LYS A 94 6.32 5.41 11.60
N ILE A 95 6.53 6.23 10.59
CA ILE A 95 6.86 5.81 9.24
C ILE A 95 8.36 5.97 9.05
N LEU A 96 9.03 4.89 8.65
CA LEU A 96 10.46 4.81 8.43
C LEU A 96 10.74 4.17 7.06
N PRO A 97 11.89 4.45 6.43
CA PRO A 97 12.30 3.71 5.24
C PRO A 97 12.72 2.29 5.61
N GLU A 98 12.36 1.31 4.77
CA GLU A 98 12.81 -0.07 4.92
C GLU A 98 14.33 -0.16 4.66
N THR A 99 15.04 -0.94 5.45
CA THR A 99 16.51 -0.98 5.49
C THR A 99 17.16 -1.47 4.20
N LYS A 100 16.57 -2.48 3.54
CA LYS A 100 17.10 -3.02 2.27
C LYS A 100 16.89 -2.05 1.12
N ALA A 101 15.69 -1.48 1.02
CA ALA A 101 15.36 -0.47 0.02
C ALA A 101 16.24 0.78 0.20
N LEU A 102 16.39 1.25 1.44
CA LEU A 102 17.26 2.36 1.79
C LEU A 102 18.71 2.10 1.39
N GLY A 103 19.26 0.92 1.71
CA GLY A 103 20.62 0.53 1.33
C GLY A 103 20.83 0.49 -0.18
N THR A 104 19.83 0.09 -0.95
CA THR A 104 19.87 0.08 -2.41
C THR A 104 19.90 1.49 -2.99
N ILE A 105 19.04 2.37 -2.48
CA ILE A 105 18.99 3.79 -2.91
C ILE A 105 20.29 4.51 -2.56
N ILE A 106 20.82 4.32 -1.35
CA ILE A 106 22.09 4.93 -0.94
C ILE A 106 23.21 4.53 -1.90
N ARG A 107 23.34 3.25 -2.24
CA ARG A 107 24.37 2.78 -3.19
C ARG A 107 24.22 3.44 -4.57
N LYS A 108 22.99 3.57 -5.06
CA LYS A 108 22.72 4.25 -6.33
C LYS A 108 23.09 5.73 -6.27
N LEU A 109 22.70 6.45 -5.21
CA LEU A 109 23.05 7.86 -5.03
C LEU A 109 24.56 8.10 -4.95
N GLN A 110 25.32 7.16 -4.37
CA GLN A 110 26.77 7.22 -4.31
C GLN A 110 27.46 6.98 -5.67
N GLN A 111 26.79 6.30 -6.59
CA GLN A 111 27.33 5.97 -7.92
C GLN A 111 26.93 6.98 -9.00
N ASP A 112 25.80 7.62 -8.83
CA ASP A 112 25.17 8.41 -9.90
C ASP A 112 25.55 9.89 -9.87
N PHE A 113 26.07 10.44 -8.82
CA PHE A 113 26.46 11.86 -8.67
C PHE A 113 25.40 12.91 -9.02
N HIS A 114 24.23 12.52 -9.54
CA HIS A 114 23.14 13.45 -9.79
C HIS A 114 22.48 13.93 -8.49
N ALA A 115 21.94 15.11 -8.54
CA ALA A 115 21.22 15.69 -7.42
C ALA A 115 19.73 15.30 -7.44
N TYR A 116 19.32 14.55 -6.44
CA TYR A 116 17.94 14.07 -6.25
C TYR A 116 17.23 14.95 -5.23
N LYS A 117 16.01 15.33 -5.53
CA LYS A 117 15.20 16.08 -4.59
C LYS A 117 14.74 15.17 -3.45
N LEU A 118 15.04 15.54 -2.20
CA LEU A 118 14.75 14.72 -1.03
C LEU A 118 13.25 14.37 -0.90
N LYS A 119 12.39 15.31 -1.26
CA LYS A 119 10.94 15.10 -1.23
C LYS A 119 10.47 14.05 -2.25
N ASP A 120 11.07 14.01 -3.42
CA ASP A 120 10.72 13.05 -4.47
C ASP A 120 11.18 11.63 -4.07
N LEU A 121 12.34 11.52 -3.43
CA LEU A 121 12.80 10.26 -2.82
C LEU A 121 11.84 9.79 -1.71
N ALA A 122 11.35 10.71 -0.88
CA ALA A 122 10.37 10.35 0.15
C ALA A 122 9.07 9.83 -0.46
N TYR A 123 8.57 10.43 -1.53
CA TYR A 123 7.40 9.91 -2.25
C TYR A 123 7.66 8.55 -2.90
N PHE A 124 8.86 8.34 -3.46
CA PHE A 124 9.23 7.04 -4.01
C PHE A 124 9.11 5.91 -2.97
N PHE A 125 9.52 6.16 -1.71
CA PHE A 125 9.31 5.20 -0.62
C PHE A 125 7.83 5.03 -0.29
N LEU A 126 7.08 6.13 -0.17
CA LEU A 126 5.66 6.09 0.23
C LEU A 126 4.75 5.45 -0.82
N ASP A 127 5.11 5.51 -2.09
CA ASP A 127 4.36 4.89 -3.17
C ASP A 127 4.54 3.37 -3.22
N ASN A 128 5.64 2.87 -2.64
CA ASN A 128 5.94 1.44 -2.56
C ASN A 128 5.77 0.91 -1.12
N PRO A 129 4.64 0.30 -0.77
CA PRO A 129 4.37 -0.16 0.60
C PRO A 129 5.39 -1.15 1.15
N SER A 130 6.07 -1.93 0.28
CA SER A 130 7.13 -2.86 0.68
C SER A 130 8.41 -2.15 1.12
N SER A 131 8.64 -0.90 0.68
CA SER A 131 9.81 -0.09 1.05
C SER A 131 9.60 0.77 2.29
N VAL A 132 8.40 0.75 2.86
CA VAL A 132 8.04 1.49 4.07
C VAL A 132 8.01 0.55 5.26
N LEU A 133 8.77 0.86 6.30
CA LEU A 133 8.74 0.20 7.59
C LEU A 133 7.90 1.02 8.56
N LEU A 134 6.94 0.37 9.20
CA LEU A 134 6.08 0.98 10.21
C LEU A 134 6.53 0.53 11.59
N LYS A 135 6.74 1.49 12.48
CA LYS A 135 6.86 1.25 13.91
C LYS A 135 5.54 1.67 14.57
N ILE A 136 4.78 0.68 15.02
CA ILE A 136 3.47 0.87 15.63
C ILE A 136 3.63 0.65 17.14
N SER A 137 3.25 1.64 17.92
CA SER A 137 3.31 1.61 19.38
C SER A 137 1.97 2.00 19.99
N PRO A 138 1.61 1.48 21.16
CA PRO A 138 0.43 1.93 21.89
C PRO A 138 0.55 3.43 22.17
N LYS A 139 -0.56 4.17 22.00
CA LYS A 139 -0.58 5.59 22.28
C LYS A 139 -0.61 5.81 23.80
N ALA A 140 0.29 6.63 24.31
CA ALA A 140 0.32 6.97 25.73
C ALA A 140 -0.89 7.84 26.12
N GLY A 141 -1.48 7.57 27.29
CA GLY A 141 -2.55 8.42 27.86
C GLY A 141 -3.98 8.04 27.47
N VAL A 142 -4.20 6.89 26.84
CA VAL A 142 -5.54 6.34 26.62
C VAL A 142 -6.03 5.61 27.87
N ALA A 143 -7.32 5.69 28.18
CA ALA A 143 -7.91 5.02 29.34
C ALA A 143 -7.73 3.49 29.26
N ASP A 144 -7.53 2.83 30.41
CA ASP A 144 -7.12 1.42 30.52
C ASP A 144 -8.02 0.38 29.80
N GLY A 145 -9.23 0.76 29.40
CA GLY A 145 -10.18 -0.15 28.73
C GLY A 145 -9.93 -0.37 27.23
N ASP A 146 -9.37 0.62 26.53
CA ASP A 146 -9.20 0.61 25.08
C ASP A 146 -7.74 0.53 24.65
N GLN A 147 -6.80 0.39 25.58
CA GLN A 147 -5.37 0.27 25.29
C GLN A 147 -5.03 -1.09 24.70
N VAL A 148 -4.31 -1.05 23.57
CA VAL A 148 -3.60 -2.23 23.08
C VAL A 148 -2.45 -2.53 24.03
N LYS A 149 -2.59 -3.58 24.85
CA LYS A 149 -1.57 -3.97 25.83
C LYS A 149 -0.33 -4.55 25.17
N GLN A 150 -0.51 -5.30 24.11
CA GLN A 150 0.55 -6.06 23.44
C GLN A 150 0.14 -6.40 22.01
N PHE A 151 1.13 -6.47 21.13
CA PHE A 151 0.95 -7.02 19.78
C PHE A 151 1.51 -8.43 19.73
N HIS A 152 0.95 -9.24 18.84
CA HIS A 152 1.45 -10.57 18.53
C HIS A 152 1.87 -10.61 17.06
N GLN A 153 3.03 -11.20 16.79
CA GLN A 153 3.63 -11.17 15.45
C GLN A 153 4.20 -12.54 15.08
N CYS A 154 4.02 -12.93 13.81
CA CYS A 154 4.73 -14.05 13.20
C CYS A 154 6.11 -13.59 12.71
N LYS A 155 7.19 -14.20 13.21
CA LYS A 155 8.56 -13.86 12.80
C LYS A 155 8.88 -14.22 11.35
N ALA A 156 8.23 -15.23 10.79
CA ALA A 156 8.52 -15.72 9.44
C ALA A 156 8.05 -14.73 8.35
N CYS A 157 6.82 -14.22 8.45
CA CYS A 157 6.22 -13.35 7.43
C CYS A 157 5.91 -11.92 7.91
N GLY A 158 6.08 -11.65 9.23
CA GLY A 158 5.78 -10.36 9.83
C GLY A 158 4.28 -10.12 10.08
N PHE A 159 3.40 -11.09 9.79
CA PHE A 159 1.98 -10.98 10.08
C PHE A 159 1.74 -10.61 11.54
N ALA A 160 0.88 -9.63 11.80
CA ALA A 160 0.65 -9.12 13.14
C ALA A 160 -0.82 -8.90 13.44
N SER A 161 -1.21 -9.18 14.69
CA SER A 161 -2.53 -8.94 15.24
C SER A 161 -2.44 -8.43 16.67
N THR A 162 -3.56 -7.92 17.18
CA THR A 162 -3.77 -7.61 18.59
C THR A 162 -4.25 -8.82 19.39
N SER A 163 -4.70 -9.88 18.70
CA SER A 163 -5.10 -11.16 19.28
C SER A 163 -4.03 -12.21 19.04
N GLU A 164 -3.69 -12.95 20.09
CA GLU A 164 -2.78 -14.09 20.00
C GLU A 164 -3.37 -15.19 19.13
N ASP A 165 -4.67 -15.46 19.26
CA ASP A 165 -5.36 -16.50 18.51
C ASP A 165 -5.30 -16.29 17.00
N ASP A 166 -5.40 -15.05 16.53
CA ASP A 166 -5.29 -14.73 15.10
C ASP A 166 -3.91 -15.09 14.54
N VAL A 167 -2.85 -14.83 15.32
CA VAL A 167 -1.48 -15.14 14.92
C VAL A 167 -1.23 -16.64 14.95
N VAL A 168 -1.75 -17.31 15.96
CA VAL A 168 -1.73 -18.78 16.07
C VAL A 168 -2.41 -19.42 14.86
N GLN A 169 -3.61 -18.98 14.52
CA GLN A 169 -4.34 -19.49 13.35
C GLN A 169 -3.60 -19.19 12.03
N HIS A 170 -3.04 -18.00 11.91
CA HIS A 170 -2.23 -17.65 10.75
C HIS A 170 -1.00 -18.56 10.61
N ILE A 171 -0.24 -18.77 11.69
CA ILE A 171 0.96 -19.61 11.67
C ILE A 171 0.60 -21.05 11.29
N LEU A 172 -0.47 -21.61 11.86
CA LEU A 172 -0.95 -22.96 11.53
C LEU A 172 -1.42 -23.08 10.08
N THR A 173 -1.98 -22.02 9.50
CA THR A 173 -2.53 -22.09 8.15
C THR A 173 -1.45 -21.84 7.09
N ALA A 174 -0.59 -20.84 7.33
CA ALA A 174 0.38 -20.40 6.34
C ALA A 174 1.72 -21.16 6.40
N HIS A 175 2.17 -21.55 7.62
CA HIS A 175 3.53 -22.04 7.82
C HIS A 175 3.63 -23.52 8.17
N ILE A 176 2.52 -24.23 8.39
CA ILE A 176 2.59 -25.69 8.64
C ILE A 176 3.21 -26.43 7.45
N GLY A 177 2.90 -26.00 6.23
CA GLY A 177 3.44 -26.56 4.99
C GLY A 177 4.95 -26.33 4.79
N ASP A 178 5.56 -25.40 5.52
CA ASP A 178 7.01 -25.15 5.45
C ASP A 178 7.80 -26.25 6.19
N TYR A 179 7.18 -26.86 7.21
CA TYR A 179 7.79 -27.85 8.09
C TYR A 179 7.31 -29.28 7.86
N TYR A 180 6.10 -29.47 7.31
CA TYR A 180 5.53 -30.78 7.02
C TYR A 180 5.22 -30.91 5.53
N GLU A 181 5.48 -32.10 4.99
CA GLU A 181 4.99 -32.54 3.69
C GLU A 181 3.64 -33.22 3.84
N ILE A 182 2.72 -32.88 2.94
CA ILE A 182 1.41 -33.51 2.86
C ILE A 182 1.52 -34.66 1.84
N LYS A 183 1.37 -35.89 2.32
CA LYS A 183 1.39 -37.08 1.46
C LYS A 183 0.02 -37.77 1.52
N GLU A 184 -0.46 -38.21 0.37
CA GLU A 184 -1.63 -39.09 0.29
C GLU A 184 -1.14 -40.53 0.32
N ILE A 185 -1.62 -41.29 1.28
CA ILE A 185 -1.29 -42.73 1.45
C ILE A 185 -2.55 -43.51 1.20
N GLU A 186 -2.42 -44.61 0.46
CA GLU A 186 -3.49 -45.59 0.28
C GLU A 186 -3.54 -46.50 1.53
N CYS A 187 -4.67 -46.46 2.21
CA CYS A 187 -4.94 -47.30 3.37
C CYS A 187 -5.89 -48.43 2.98
N GLU A 188 -5.88 -49.53 3.79
CA GLU A 188 -6.89 -50.54 3.60
C GLU A 188 -8.30 -49.94 3.75
N PRO A 189 -9.26 -50.36 2.91
CA PRO A 189 -10.63 -49.91 3.01
C PRO A 189 -11.20 -50.25 4.39
N PRO A 190 -11.99 -49.37 5.02
CA PRO A 190 -12.55 -49.63 6.34
C PRO A 190 -13.40 -50.90 6.36
N LYS A 191 -13.04 -51.83 7.24
CA LYS A 191 -13.69 -53.13 7.41
C LYS A 191 -14.99 -52.93 8.22
N GLY A 192 -16.13 -53.35 7.69
CA GLY A 192 -17.41 -53.32 8.38
C GLY A 192 -18.61 -53.21 7.44
N ASN A 193 -19.80 -53.53 7.95
CA ASN A 193 -21.06 -53.31 7.28
C ASN A 193 -21.61 -51.94 7.68
N PHE A 194 -21.63 -51.02 6.77
CA PHE A 194 -22.14 -49.65 6.98
C PHE A 194 -23.56 -49.56 6.43
N SER A 195 -24.52 -49.18 7.27
CA SER A 195 -25.92 -49.04 6.87
C SER A 195 -26.31 -47.63 6.41
N CYS A 196 -25.47 -46.64 6.72
CA CYS A 196 -25.69 -45.25 6.28
C CYS A 196 -24.37 -44.46 6.29
N VAL A 197 -24.32 -43.42 5.47
CA VAL A 197 -23.22 -42.46 5.37
C VAL A 197 -23.81 -41.06 5.57
N ALA A 198 -23.12 -40.22 6.35
CA ALA A 198 -23.49 -38.85 6.53
C ALA A 198 -23.02 -38.03 5.31
N LYS A 199 -23.86 -37.18 4.81
CA LYS A 199 -23.62 -36.25 3.69
C LYS A 199 -23.83 -34.82 4.17
N CYS A 200 -22.96 -33.91 3.75
CA CYS A 200 -23.14 -32.49 3.99
C CYS A 200 -24.26 -31.96 3.09
N GLY A 201 -25.40 -31.53 3.65
CA GLY A 201 -26.52 -30.97 2.89
C GLY A 201 -26.22 -29.67 2.16
N LEU A 202 -25.13 -28.97 2.55
CA LEU A 202 -24.71 -27.71 1.90
C LEU A 202 -23.78 -27.93 0.69
N SER A 203 -22.84 -28.90 0.79
CA SER A 203 -21.84 -29.12 -0.25
C SER A 203 -21.99 -30.45 -0.98
N GLY A 204 -22.85 -31.34 -0.50
CA GLY A 204 -23.03 -32.66 -1.08
C GLY A 204 -21.90 -33.66 -0.81
N VAL A 205 -20.86 -33.29 -0.07
CA VAL A 205 -19.70 -34.13 0.24
C VAL A 205 -20.07 -35.21 1.24
N LEU A 206 -19.62 -36.44 0.97
CA LEU A 206 -19.80 -37.58 1.88
C LEU A 206 -18.81 -37.47 3.06
N LEU A 207 -19.33 -37.44 4.27
CA LEU A 207 -18.54 -37.27 5.50
C LEU A 207 -18.14 -38.62 6.14
N GLY A 208 -18.84 -39.68 5.78
CA GLY A 208 -18.63 -40.98 6.34
C GLY A 208 -19.70 -41.44 7.33
N PRO A 209 -19.68 -42.70 7.77
CA PRO A 209 -20.60 -43.22 8.75
C PRO A 209 -20.40 -42.57 10.13
N PRO A 210 -21.46 -42.19 10.83
CA PRO A 210 -21.37 -41.50 12.13
C PRO A 210 -20.73 -42.35 13.23
N ASN A 211 -20.68 -43.67 13.05
CA ASN A 211 -20.16 -44.62 14.03
C ASN A 211 -18.62 -44.79 13.94
N ILE A 212 -17.97 -44.15 12.97
CA ILE A 212 -16.52 -44.26 12.86
C ILE A 212 -15.86 -43.20 13.73
N HIS A 213 -14.76 -43.57 14.37
CA HIS A 213 -13.96 -42.70 15.24
C HIS A 213 -13.53 -41.40 14.54
N GLU A 214 -13.22 -41.46 13.24
CA GLU A 214 -12.73 -40.33 12.44
C GLU A 214 -13.83 -39.34 12.05
N PHE A 215 -15.13 -39.68 12.19
CA PHE A 215 -16.24 -38.84 11.75
C PHE A 215 -16.21 -37.42 12.35
N ASN A 216 -15.95 -37.29 13.63
CA ASN A 216 -15.86 -36.00 14.29
C ASN A 216 -14.67 -35.14 13.77
N GLY A 217 -13.57 -35.80 13.40
CA GLY A 217 -12.42 -35.13 12.77
C GLY A 217 -12.78 -34.56 11.39
N VAL A 218 -13.46 -35.38 10.57
CA VAL A 218 -13.94 -34.95 9.24
C VAL A 218 -14.92 -33.77 9.33
N VAL A 219 -15.86 -33.82 10.29
CA VAL A 219 -16.81 -32.70 10.54
C VAL A 219 -16.05 -31.42 10.91
N ARG A 220 -15.11 -31.47 11.82
CA ARG A 220 -14.29 -30.32 12.22
C ARG A 220 -13.44 -29.77 11.07
N GLU A 221 -12.90 -30.65 10.25
CA GLU A 221 -12.13 -30.27 9.06
C GLU A 221 -13.00 -29.56 8.02
N MET A 222 -14.21 -30.04 7.77
CA MET A 222 -15.17 -29.39 6.87
C MET A 222 -15.57 -28.01 7.36
N ILE A 223 -15.83 -27.85 8.64
CA ILE A 223 -16.15 -26.54 9.23
C ILE A 223 -14.96 -25.59 9.01
N ARG A 224 -13.75 -26.03 9.34
CA ARG A 224 -12.55 -25.20 9.24
C ARG A 224 -12.20 -24.79 7.81
N THR A 225 -12.36 -25.69 6.84
CA THR A 225 -11.95 -25.45 5.45
C THR A 225 -13.02 -24.75 4.61
N ARG A 226 -14.29 -25.11 4.79
CA ARG A 226 -15.37 -24.59 3.94
C ARG A 226 -16.36 -23.69 4.64
N TYR A 227 -16.53 -23.83 5.95
CA TYR A 227 -17.56 -23.11 6.71
C TYR A 227 -17.01 -22.45 7.99
N PRO A 228 -15.95 -21.64 7.94
CA PRO A 228 -15.28 -21.08 9.12
C PRO A 228 -16.18 -20.17 9.97
N ASN A 229 -17.30 -19.70 9.40
CA ASN A 229 -18.24 -18.82 10.07
C ASN A 229 -19.43 -19.54 10.73
N MET A 230 -19.45 -20.89 10.67
CA MET A 230 -20.53 -21.69 11.27
C MET A 230 -20.05 -22.36 12.56
N SER A 231 -20.91 -22.41 13.58
CA SER A 231 -20.63 -23.21 14.75
C SER A 231 -20.81 -24.71 14.44
N GLU A 232 -20.19 -25.58 15.24
CA GLU A 232 -20.29 -27.03 15.05
C GLU A 232 -21.74 -27.52 15.15
N GLU A 233 -22.53 -26.97 16.06
CA GLU A 233 -23.94 -27.30 16.23
C GLU A 233 -24.78 -26.92 15.01
N GLN A 234 -24.53 -25.72 14.46
CA GLN A 234 -25.20 -25.27 13.25
C GLN A 234 -24.83 -26.14 12.04
N TYR A 235 -23.55 -26.50 11.90
CA TYR A 235 -23.14 -27.37 10.80
C TYR A 235 -23.74 -28.76 10.92
N ARG A 236 -23.79 -29.33 12.13
CA ARG A 236 -24.38 -30.65 12.38
C ARG A 236 -25.86 -30.74 12.03
N SER A 237 -26.63 -29.63 12.14
CA SER A 237 -28.04 -29.58 11.70
C SER A 237 -28.23 -29.70 10.19
N HIS A 238 -27.17 -29.46 9.40
CA HIS A 238 -27.17 -29.61 7.93
C HIS A 238 -26.63 -30.96 7.46
N ILE A 239 -26.35 -31.90 8.36
CA ILE A 239 -25.89 -33.24 8.00
C ILE A 239 -27.08 -34.12 7.72
N GLU A 240 -27.13 -34.68 6.53
CA GLU A 240 -28.15 -35.63 6.08
C GLU A 240 -27.61 -37.05 6.10
N MET A 241 -28.45 -38.02 6.52
CA MET A 241 -28.11 -39.43 6.53
C MET A 241 -28.60 -40.11 5.27
N VAL A 242 -27.68 -40.59 4.45
CA VAL A 242 -27.94 -41.29 3.17
C VAL A 242 -27.72 -42.78 3.39
N ARG A 243 -28.70 -43.60 2.94
CA ARG A 243 -28.67 -45.07 3.07
C ARG A 243 -28.45 -45.80 1.73
N ASP A 244 -28.14 -45.03 0.69
CA ASP A 244 -27.95 -45.57 -0.64
C ASP A 244 -26.64 -46.38 -0.73
N SER A 245 -26.69 -47.56 -1.31
CA SER A 245 -25.52 -48.45 -1.46
C SER A 245 -24.43 -47.78 -2.33
N GLU A 246 -24.82 -47.01 -3.34
CA GLU A 246 -23.87 -46.30 -4.18
C GLU A 246 -23.08 -45.24 -3.41
N ALA A 247 -23.73 -44.48 -2.57
CA ALA A 247 -23.08 -43.47 -1.72
C ALA A 247 -22.11 -44.09 -0.70
N ILE A 248 -22.46 -45.28 -0.18
CA ILE A 248 -21.60 -46.04 0.74
C ILE A 248 -20.33 -46.56 0.01
N GLU A 249 -20.48 -47.05 -1.21
CA GLU A 249 -19.36 -47.53 -2.02
C GLU A 249 -18.46 -46.36 -2.47
N GLU A 250 -19.05 -45.23 -2.88
CA GLU A 250 -18.31 -44.03 -3.23
C GLU A 250 -17.48 -43.51 -2.04
N TRP A 251 -18.11 -43.43 -0.86
CA TRP A 251 -17.39 -43.08 0.36
C TRP A 251 -16.26 -44.08 0.67
N ARG A 252 -16.51 -45.38 0.55
CA ARG A 252 -15.53 -46.42 0.79
C ARG A 252 -14.30 -46.28 -0.14
N LYS A 253 -14.52 -45.97 -1.40
CA LYS A 253 -13.43 -45.68 -2.37
C LYS A 253 -12.64 -44.43 -1.99
N GLY A 254 -13.34 -43.37 -1.51
CA GLY A 254 -12.70 -42.16 -1.01
C GLY A 254 -11.91 -42.34 0.28
N ALA A 255 -12.41 -43.21 1.17
CA ALA A 255 -11.78 -43.49 2.47
C ALA A 255 -10.46 -44.31 2.41
N VAL A 256 -10.15 -44.85 1.22
CA VAL A 256 -8.85 -45.52 0.98
C VAL A 256 -7.71 -44.51 0.98
N LYS A 257 -7.97 -43.24 0.59
CA LYS A 257 -6.95 -42.21 0.54
C LYS A 257 -6.96 -41.39 1.83
N LYS A 258 -5.85 -41.48 2.58
CA LYS A 258 -5.63 -40.68 3.79
C LYS A 258 -4.52 -39.68 3.57
N THR A 259 -4.78 -38.44 3.95
CA THR A 259 -3.78 -37.40 3.98
C THR A 259 -2.97 -37.48 5.26
N VAL A 260 -1.68 -37.71 5.17
CA VAL A 260 -0.76 -37.75 6.29
C VAL A 260 0.26 -36.60 6.18
N PHE A 261 0.70 -36.16 7.34
CA PHE A 261 1.72 -35.13 7.48
C PHE A 261 3.03 -35.79 7.90
N VAL A 262 4.09 -35.55 7.16
CA VAL A 262 5.43 -36.06 7.40
C VAL A 262 6.37 -34.88 7.62
N ALA A 263 7.15 -34.89 8.70
CA ALA A 263 8.09 -33.78 8.97
C ALA A 263 9.17 -33.73 7.90
N LYS A 264 9.40 -32.52 7.35
CA LYS A 264 10.45 -32.30 6.33
C LYS A 264 11.84 -32.54 6.93
N GLY A 265 12.66 -33.29 6.22
CA GLY A 265 14.02 -33.63 6.65
C GLY A 265 14.13 -34.84 7.59
N ALA A 266 13.03 -35.47 7.97
CA ALA A 266 13.03 -36.77 8.59
C ALA A 266 13.13 -37.85 7.51
N GLY A 267 13.94 -38.89 7.73
CA GLY A 267 14.16 -39.97 6.76
C GLY A 267 12.89 -40.76 6.40
N GLU A 268 13.06 -41.85 5.62
CA GLU A 268 11.94 -42.67 5.13
C GLU A 268 11.09 -43.31 6.28
N ASP A 269 11.65 -43.46 7.46
CA ASP A 269 10.98 -43.97 8.67
C ASP A 269 10.25 -42.90 9.49
N ALA A 270 10.03 -41.69 8.91
CA ALA A 270 9.37 -40.61 9.64
C ALA A 270 7.94 -40.97 10.07
N ALA A 271 7.58 -40.57 11.27
CA ALA A 271 6.24 -40.78 11.80
C ALA A 271 5.19 -40.12 10.89
N GLN A 272 4.22 -40.91 10.47
CA GLN A 272 3.06 -40.45 9.71
C GLN A 272 2.04 -39.90 10.71
N LEU A 273 1.88 -38.57 10.69
CA LEU A 273 1.00 -37.89 11.64
C LEU A 273 -0.34 -37.57 10.99
N THR A 274 -1.40 -37.69 11.76
CA THR A 274 -2.68 -37.10 11.37
C THR A 274 -2.55 -35.57 11.46
N ARG A 275 -3.45 -34.85 10.83
CA ARG A 275 -3.45 -33.38 10.88
C ARG A 275 -3.50 -32.84 12.30
N GLU A 276 -4.35 -33.39 13.14
CA GLU A 276 -4.47 -32.99 14.55
C GLU A 276 -3.17 -33.23 15.33
N GLN A 277 -2.51 -34.35 15.07
CA GLN A 277 -1.22 -34.68 15.69
C GLN A 277 -0.12 -33.73 15.19
N ALA A 278 -0.06 -33.48 13.89
CA ALA A 278 0.91 -32.55 13.30
C ALA A 278 0.72 -31.13 13.83
N GLU A 279 -0.53 -30.65 13.93
CA GLU A 279 -0.83 -29.35 14.54
C GLU A 279 -0.47 -29.29 16.04
N ALA A 280 -0.71 -30.33 16.78
CA ALA A 280 -0.37 -30.41 18.21
C ALA A 280 1.16 -30.41 18.41
N GLU A 281 1.88 -31.16 17.58
CA GLU A 281 3.35 -31.20 17.61
C GLU A 281 3.93 -29.86 17.16
N PHE A 282 3.41 -29.28 16.10
CA PHE A 282 3.81 -27.95 15.60
C PHE A 282 3.62 -26.88 16.68
N ARG A 283 2.47 -26.86 17.36
CA ARG A 283 2.20 -25.93 18.46
C ARG A 283 3.19 -26.07 19.62
N ARG A 284 3.62 -27.30 19.93
CA ARG A 284 4.54 -27.55 21.04
C ARG A 284 5.98 -27.18 20.69
N ASN A 285 6.45 -27.57 19.50
CA ASN A 285 7.88 -27.56 19.17
C ASN A 285 8.30 -26.34 18.34
N ILE A 286 7.46 -25.89 17.40
CA ILE A 286 7.84 -24.92 16.37
C ILE A 286 7.22 -23.53 16.65
N MET A 287 5.96 -23.49 17.03
CA MET A 287 5.23 -22.24 17.23
C MET A 287 5.91 -21.25 18.20
N PRO A 288 6.48 -21.66 19.35
CA PRO A 288 7.15 -20.72 20.25
C PRO A 288 8.34 -20.00 19.60
N SER A 289 8.98 -20.63 18.62
CA SER A 289 10.08 -20.01 17.86
C SER A 289 9.61 -19.00 16.81
N LEU A 290 8.42 -19.20 16.27
CA LEU A 290 7.82 -18.37 15.22
C LEU A 290 6.99 -17.21 15.75
N MET A 291 6.47 -17.29 16.97
CA MET A 291 5.66 -16.24 17.57
C MET A 291 6.52 -15.26 18.37
N ASP A 292 6.20 -14.01 18.29
CA ASP A 292 6.75 -12.94 19.10
C ASP A 292 5.63 -12.03 19.61
N SER A 293 5.86 -11.43 20.77
CA SER A 293 4.85 -10.59 21.42
C SER A 293 5.47 -9.25 21.82
N PRO A 294 5.85 -8.40 20.83
CA PRO A 294 6.52 -7.15 21.10
C PRO A 294 5.55 -6.07 21.60
N LYS A 295 6.04 -5.18 22.46
CA LYS A 295 5.31 -3.96 22.83
C LYS A 295 5.17 -2.98 21.66
N ASN A 296 6.21 -2.89 20.83
CA ASN A 296 6.25 -2.07 19.63
C ASN A 296 6.37 -2.99 18.42
N LEU A 297 5.39 -2.92 17.55
CA LEU A 297 5.35 -3.71 16.32
C LEU A 297 6.22 -3.06 15.24
N MET A 298 7.08 -3.85 14.59
CA MET A 298 7.88 -3.43 13.45
C MET A 298 7.51 -4.28 12.24
N VAL A 299 6.79 -3.70 11.29
CA VAL A 299 6.30 -4.39 10.08
C VAL A 299 6.40 -3.50 8.86
N THR A 300 6.48 -4.10 7.67
CA THR A 300 6.34 -3.33 6.43
C THR A 300 4.90 -2.87 6.25
N ALA A 301 4.71 -1.74 5.57
CA ALA A 301 3.36 -1.23 5.31
C ALA A 301 2.52 -2.22 4.50
N GLU A 302 3.15 -2.99 3.61
CA GLU A 302 2.48 -4.04 2.84
C GLU A 302 1.85 -5.11 3.74
N VAL A 303 2.59 -5.61 4.72
CA VAL A 303 2.11 -6.64 5.67
C VAL A 303 1.04 -6.06 6.60
N ALA A 304 1.25 -4.83 7.11
CA ALA A 304 0.28 -4.17 7.98
C ALA A 304 -1.07 -3.93 7.29
N LEU A 305 -1.06 -3.58 6.01
CA LEU A 305 -2.29 -3.38 5.21
C LEU A 305 -3.05 -4.67 4.91
N LYS A 306 -2.37 -5.84 4.97
CA LYS A 306 -2.97 -7.17 4.81
C LYS A 306 -3.47 -7.77 6.12
N SER A 307 -3.28 -7.10 7.25
CA SER A 307 -3.74 -7.58 8.57
C SER A 307 -5.27 -7.77 8.60
N PRO A 308 -5.79 -8.80 9.26
CA PRO A 308 -7.22 -9.02 9.45
C PRO A 308 -7.85 -7.99 10.40
N VAL A 309 -7.04 -7.35 11.23
CA VAL A 309 -7.48 -6.36 12.23
C VAL A 309 -7.81 -5.04 11.55
N LYS A 310 -9.07 -4.87 11.12
CA LYS A 310 -9.53 -3.65 10.41
C LYS A 310 -9.19 -2.34 11.12
N PRO A 311 -9.36 -2.20 12.47
CA PRO A 311 -8.99 -0.97 13.16
C PRO A 311 -7.51 -0.61 13.03
N LEU A 312 -6.61 -1.60 13.02
CA LEU A 312 -5.18 -1.41 12.80
C LEU A 312 -4.91 -0.95 11.36
N VAL A 313 -5.55 -1.59 10.38
CA VAL A 313 -5.43 -1.22 8.96
C VAL A 313 -5.88 0.22 8.73
N TRP A 314 -6.94 0.68 9.38
CA TRP A 314 -7.40 2.07 9.25
C TRP A 314 -6.40 3.05 9.85
N ALA A 315 -5.88 2.78 11.06
CA ALA A 315 -4.86 3.61 11.66
C ALA A 315 -3.59 3.73 10.78
N VAL A 316 -3.17 2.62 10.18
CA VAL A 316 -2.05 2.60 9.24
C VAL A 316 -2.35 3.39 7.96
N ARG A 317 -3.54 3.25 7.38
CA ARG A 317 -3.95 4.02 6.19
C ARG A 317 -3.97 5.51 6.46
N ASP A 318 -4.58 5.91 7.56
CA ASP A 318 -4.67 7.33 7.96
C ASP A 318 -3.27 7.93 8.14
N ALA A 319 -2.35 7.19 8.76
CA ALA A 319 -0.97 7.63 8.94
C ALA A 319 -0.22 7.74 7.60
N LEU A 320 -0.36 6.76 6.70
CA LEU A 320 0.25 6.80 5.37
C LEU A 320 -0.32 7.92 4.50
N GLU A 321 -1.63 8.18 4.55
CA GLU A 321 -2.25 9.28 3.84
C GLU A 321 -1.80 10.64 4.37
N ALA A 322 -1.68 10.79 5.69
CA ALA A 322 -1.15 12.00 6.30
C ALA A 322 0.28 12.27 5.84
N GLU A 323 1.13 11.25 5.81
CA GLU A 323 2.52 11.36 5.37
C GLU A 323 2.62 11.60 3.85
N ARG A 324 1.74 11.05 3.02
CA ARG A 324 1.69 11.35 1.57
C ARG A 324 1.32 12.81 1.29
N ARG A 325 0.50 13.43 2.11
CA ARG A 325 0.19 14.87 1.97
C ARG A 325 1.41 15.73 2.29
N ALA A 326 2.18 15.36 3.32
CA ALA A 326 3.34 16.10 3.78
C ALA A 326 4.40 15.13 4.36
N PRO A 327 5.38 14.67 3.56
CA PRO A 327 6.31 13.60 3.91
C PRO A 327 7.42 14.07 4.86
N TYR A 328 7.06 14.69 5.98
CA TYR A 328 8.05 15.24 6.92
C TYR A 328 8.82 14.16 7.67
N ASN A 329 8.13 13.12 8.17
CA ASN A 329 8.78 12.07 8.94
C ASN A 329 9.71 11.23 8.05
N MET A 330 9.27 10.91 6.84
CA MET A 330 10.08 10.19 5.86
C MET A 330 11.30 11.03 5.44
N CYS A 331 11.14 12.30 5.10
CA CYS A 331 12.24 13.20 4.76
C CYS A 331 13.24 13.31 5.93
N PHE A 332 12.76 13.40 7.16
CA PHE A 332 13.63 13.48 8.34
C PHE A 332 14.44 12.19 8.53
N ALA A 333 13.79 11.03 8.41
CA ALA A 333 14.44 9.72 8.51
C ALA A 333 15.48 9.51 7.40
N LEU A 334 15.14 9.86 6.14
CA LEU A 334 16.05 9.79 5.01
C LEU A 334 17.25 10.72 5.17
N ARG A 335 17.04 11.95 5.64
CA ARG A 335 18.13 12.90 5.88
C ARG A 335 19.13 12.33 6.89
N GLY A 336 18.66 11.80 8.03
CA GLY A 336 19.53 11.18 9.02
C GLY A 336 20.35 10.00 8.44
N ALA A 337 19.69 9.12 7.70
CA ALA A 337 20.32 7.96 7.09
C ALA A 337 21.35 8.33 6.01
N PHE A 338 21.04 9.29 5.15
CA PHE A 338 21.92 9.75 4.08
C PHE A 338 23.13 10.50 4.63
N HIS A 339 22.92 11.36 5.64
CA HIS A 339 24.02 12.05 6.31
C HIS A 339 25.01 11.06 6.94
N HIS A 340 24.51 10.01 7.60
CA HIS A 340 25.37 8.95 8.17
C HIS A 340 26.20 8.21 7.10
N ARG A 341 25.72 8.19 5.86
CA ARG A 341 26.38 7.55 4.70
C ARG A 341 27.19 8.52 3.86
N LYS A 342 27.48 9.72 4.39
CA LYS A 342 28.29 10.76 3.74
C LYS A 342 27.75 11.23 2.39
N LEU A 343 26.40 11.29 2.25
CA LEU A 343 25.79 11.98 1.13
C LEU A 343 25.66 13.46 1.47
N HIS A 344 25.81 14.31 0.45
CA HIS A 344 25.87 15.75 0.60
C HIS A 344 24.51 16.38 0.30
N PHE A 345 24.14 17.38 1.12
CA PHE A 345 22.87 18.06 1.01
C PHE A 345 23.07 19.53 0.66
N PHE A 346 22.24 20.04 -0.20
CA PHE A 346 22.17 21.47 -0.50
C PHE A 346 20.73 21.90 -0.80
N ARG A 347 20.51 23.20 -0.80
CA ARG A 347 19.24 23.80 -1.20
C ARG A 347 19.40 24.56 -2.50
N ALA A 348 18.42 24.45 -3.39
CA ALA A 348 18.42 25.13 -4.66
C ALA A 348 17.56 26.40 -4.59
N ASN A 349 17.91 27.38 -5.40
CA ASN A 349 17.27 28.68 -5.61
C ASN A 349 17.40 29.67 -4.44
N ASP A 350 17.02 29.29 -3.22
CA ASP A 350 17.08 30.13 -2.02
C ASP A 350 17.16 29.29 -0.72
N ALA A 351 17.25 29.95 0.43
CA ALA A 351 17.31 29.30 1.75
C ALA A 351 16.04 28.50 2.10
N ARG A 352 14.90 28.78 1.47
CA ARG A 352 13.62 28.06 1.63
C ARG A 352 13.30 27.15 0.43
N GLY A 353 14.23 27.07 -0.53
CA GLY A 353 14.11 26.26 -1.73
C GLY A 353 14.08 24.76 -1.46
N PRO A 354 13.85 23.97 -2.50
CA PRO A 354 13.85 22.53 -2.40
C PRO A 354 15.23 22.00 -1.98
N GLU A 355 15.23 21.00 -1.15
CA GLU A 355 16.42 20.32 -0.65
C GLU A 355 16.76 19.16 -1.57
N PHE A 356 18.03 19.06 -1.92
CA PHE A 356 18.60 18.02 -2.76
C PHE A 356 19.68 17.23 -2.02
N VAL A 357 19.88 16.00 -2.48
CA VAL A 357 20.95 15.11 -2.02
C VAL A 357 21.76 14.61 -3.22
N THR A 358 23.07 14.56 -3.09
CA THR A 358 24.00 14.08 -4.11
C THR A 358 25.10 13.24 -3.49
N GLY A 359 25.71 12.35 -4.30
CA GLY A 359 26.87 11.58 -3.90
C GLY A 359 28.19 12.37 -3.98
N ALA A 360 28.25 13.46 -4.79
CA ALA A 360 29.43 14.28 -4.93
C ALA A 360 29.48 15.39 -3.86
N GLU A 361 30.66 15.65 -3.32
CA GLU A 361 30.90 16.81 -2.48
C GLU A 361 31.00 18.05 -3.35
N LEU A 362 30.08 19.00 -3.15
CA LEU A 362 30.04 20.21 -3.97
C LEU A 362 31.20 21.15 -3.64
N LYS A 363 31.98 21.53 -4.66
CA LYS A 363 33.15 22.40 -4.57
C LYS A 363 33.08 23.50 -5.63
N GLU A 364 33.37 24.73 -5.23
CA GLU A 364 33.50 25.81 -6.19
C GLU A 364 34.59 25.50 -7.21
N PHE A 365 34.33 25.85 -8.47
CA PHE A 365 35.28 25.61 -9.55
C PHE A 365 36.22 26.79 -9.69
N ASP A 366 37.53 26.52 -9.62
CA ASP A 366 38.56 27.53 -9.87
C ASP A 366 39.00 27.49 -11.33
N ALA A 367 38.51 28.42 -12.12
CA ALA A 367 38.80 28.54 -13.55
C ALA A 367 40.28 28.95 -13.83
N ALA A 368 40.98 29.56 -12.85
CA ALA A 368 42.32 30.09 -13.07
C ALA A 368 43.39 28.97 -13.16
N HIS A 369 43.14 27.82 -12.49
CA HIS A 369 44.07 26.68 -12.44
C HIS A 369 43.55 25.48 -13.27
N ALA A 370 42.49 25.64 -14.01
CA ALA A 370 41.88 24.57 -14.77
C ALA A 370 42.34 24.50 -16.23
N ILE A 371 42.19 23.33 -16.85
CA ILE A 371 42.40 23.15 -18.28
C ILE A 371 41.40 24.06 -19.04
N PRO A 372 41.83 24.78 -20.10
CA PRO A 372 41.02 25.77 -20.78
C PRO A 372 39.68 25.25 -21.32
N GLU A 373 39.61 23.98 -21.67
CA GLU A 373 38.38 23.31 -22.14
C GLU A 373 37.38 23.10 -21.02
N LEU A 374 37.85 22.64 -19.85
CA LEU A 374 37.03 22.51 -18.64
C LEU A 374 36.53 23.89 -18.16
N ALA A 375 37.42 24.89 -18.21
CA ALA A 375 37.06 26.27 -17.83
C ALA A 375 35.94 26.83 -18.72
N LYS A 376 35.99 26.59 -20.04
CA LYS A 376 34.93 27.02 -20.98
C LYS A 376 33.58 26.39 -20.63
N VAL A 377 33.54 25.08 -20.35
CA VAL A 377 32.29 24.39 -20.00
C VAL A 377 31.74 24.91 -18.67
N ALA A 378 32.58 25.06 -17.66
CA ALA A 378 32.17 25.57 -16.36
C ALA A 378 31.67 27.02 -16.43
N THR A 379 32.34 27.88 -17.19
CA THR A 379 31.95 29.29 -17.42
C THR A 379 30.59 29.35 -18.15
N PHE A 380 30.42 28.55 -19.19
CA PHE A 380 29.14 28.50 -19.93
C PHE A 380 27.98 28.12 -19.00
N ILE A 381 28.17 27.13 -18.11
CA ILE A 381 27.14 26.69 -17.15
C ILE A 381 26.87 27.79 -16.10
N ALA A 382 27.90 28.56 -15.72
CA ALA A 382 27.76 29.65 -14.75
C ALA A 382 26.96 30.84 -15.38
N GLU A 383 27.23 31.16 -16.64
CA GLU A 383 26.52 32.22 -17.38
C GLU A 383 25.09 31.80 -17.76
N HIS A 384 24.87 30.50 -17.99
CA HIS A 384 23.58 29.96 -18.42
C HIS A 384 23.07 28.92 -17.41
N PRO A 385 22.63 29.29 -16.19
CA PRO A 385 22.16 28.37 -15.19
C PRO A 385 20.88 27.65 -15.65
N CYS A 386 20.75 26.39 -15.28
CA CYS A 386 19.66 25.50 -15.71
C CYS A 386 19.70 25.11 -17.19
N SER A 387 20.86 25.14 -17.83
CA SER A 387 21.02 24.65 -19.20
C SER A 387 20.80 23.15 -19.29
N PRO A 388 20.05 22.66 -20.28
CA PRO A 388 19.92 21.23 -20.54
C PRO A 388 21.21 20.70 -21.17
N ARG A 389 21.43 19.38 -21.07
CA ARG A 389 22.61 18.71 -21.63
C ARG A 389 22.84 19.02 -23.12
N VAL A 390 21.76 19.14 -23.90
CA VAL A 390 21.83 19.37 -25.35
C VAL A 390 22.50 20.69 -25.68
N ASP A 391 22.31 21.73 -24.87
CA ASP A 391 22.90 23.05 -25.08
C ASP A 391 24.37 23.14 -24.65
N ILE A 392 24.79 22.23 -23.73
CA ILE A 392 26.15 22.17 -23.19
C ILE A 392 27.04 21.31 -24.07
N VAL A 393 26.55 20.13 -24.47
CA VAL A 393 27.30 19.12 -25.20
C VAL A 393 27.09 19.30 -26.69
N THR A 394 27.95 20.12 -27.31
CA THR A 394 27.99 20.31 -28.77
C THR A 394 28.93 19.28 -29.43
N GLU A 395 29.92 18.77 -28.71
CA GLU A 395 30.92 17.84 -29.20
C GLU A 395 31.12 16.68 -28.19
N PRO A 396 31.51 15.48 -28.64
CA PRO A 396 31.67 14.31 -27.75
C PRO A 396 32.79 14.45 -26.70
N GLU A 397 33.76 15.33 -26.94
CA GLU A 397 34.83 15.63 -25.97
C GLU A 397 34.30 16.45 -24.80
N ILE A 398 33.41 17.39 -25.06
CA ILE A 398 32.75 18.22 -24.04
C ILE A 398 31.96 17.36 -23.07
N GLU A 399 31.39 16.25 -23.53
CA GLU A 399 30.69 15.30 -22.66
C GLU A 399 31.60 14.72 -21.57
N LYS A 400 32.82 14.33 -21.92
CA LYS A 400 33.80 13.79 -20.96
C LYS A 400 34.13 14.84 -19.89
N HIS A 401 34.30 16.08 -20.30
CA HIS A 401 34.55 17.19 -19.39
C HIS A 401 33.36 17.48 -18.48
N LEU A 402 32.15 17.42 -18.99
CA LEU A 402 30.91 17.59 -18.21
C LEU A 402 30.78 16.47 -17.17
N VAL A 403 30.97 15.20 -17.57
CA VAL A 403 30.91 14.05 -16.64
C VAL A 403 31.97 14.19 -15.54
N TRP A 404 33.18 14.63 -15.90
CA TRP A 404 34.23 14.88 -14.91
C TRP A 404 33.84 15.99 -13.92
N LEU A 405 33.33 17.13 -14.41
CA LEU A 405 32.88 18.24 -13.56
C LEU A 405 31.77 17.83 -12.60
N VAL A 406 30.85 16.99 -13.04
CA VAL A 406 29.77 16.46 -12.20
C VAL A 406 30.30 15.48 -11.17
N SER A 407 31.16 14.54 -11.57
CA SER A 407 31.71 13.52 -10.66
C SER A 407 32.62 14.09 -9.58
N THR A 408 33.34 15.19 -9.91
CA THR A 408 34.19 15.92 -8.94
C THR A 408 33.41 16.92 -8.09
N GLY A 409 32.13 17.18 -8.42
CA GLY A 409 31.26 18.07 -7.66
C GLY A 409 31.41 19.55 -7.97
N HIS A 410 32.02 19.92 -9.12
CA HIS A 410 32.15 21.31 -9.58
C HIS A 410 30.92 21.82 -10.34
N VAL A 411 30.09 20.90 -10.79
CA VAL A 411 28.81 21.18 -11.46
C VAL A 411 27.73 20.31 -10.84
N VAL A 412 26.57 20.90 -10.62
CA VAL A 412 25.38 20.17 -10.13
C VAL A 412 24.58 19.69 -11.32
N ALA A 413 24.46 18.37 -11.47
CA ALA A 413 23.56 17.75 -12.43
C ALA A 413 22.25 17.36 -11.72
N PHE A 414 21.14 17.90 -12.13
CA PHE A 414 19.83 17.56 -11.58
C PHE A 414 19.17 16.43 -12.36
N THR A 415 18.31 15.65 -11.68
CA THR A 415 17.57 14.52 -12.29
C THR A 415 16.62 14.91 -13.42
N ASN A 416 16.26 16.19 -13.55
CA ASN A 416 15.47 16.71 -14.67
C ASN A 416 16.33 17.03 -15.91
N GLY A 417 17.61 16.66 -15.92
CA GLY A 417 18.52 16.86 -17.06
C GLY A 417 19.08 18.26 -17.21
N VAL A 418 18.94 19.12 -16.20
CA VAL A 418 19.55 20.47 -16.21
C VAL A 418 20.79 20.52 -15.33
N TYR A 419 21.72 21.40 -15.68
CA TYR A 419 22.98 21.60 -15.01
C TYR A 419 23.08 23.02 -14.45
N SER A 420 23.77 23.17 -13.33
CA SER A 420 24.00 24.47 -12.70
C SER A 420 25.38 24.53 -12.06
N ALA A 421 25.96 25.70 -12.01
CA ALA A 421 27.19 25.94 -11.28
C ALA A 421 26.97 25.76 -9.77
N VAL A 422 28.05 25.39 -9.07
CA VAL A 422 28.07 25.29 -7.61
C VAL A 422 28.12 26.69 -7.03
N GLU A 423 27.02 27.10 -6.46
CA GLU A 423 26.85 28.35 -5.72
C GLU A 423 26.24 28.01 -4.34
N LYS A 424 26.17 28.99 -3.46
CA LYS A 424 25.46 28.84 -2.17
C LYS A 424 24.05 28.27 -2.33
N TYR A 425 23.36 28.63 -3.42
CA TYR A 425 22.05 28.12 -3.80
C TYR A 425 22.01 27.88 -5.32
N PRO A 426 22.44 26.69 -5.79
CA PRO A 426 22.41 26.36 -7.20
C PRO A 426 21.02 26.57 -7.81
N LYS A 427 20.93 27.08 -9.02
CA LYS A 427 19.66 27.39 -9.67
C LYS A 427 19.00 26.10 -10.17
N TYR A 428 17.70 25.98 -9.92
CA TYR A 428 16.92 24.80 -10.29
C TYR A 428 15.59 25.21 -10.93
N GLY A 429 15.47 24.97 -12.23
CA GLY A 429 14.25 25.20 -13.01
C GLY A 429 13.86 26.68 -13.16
N PRO A 430 12.84 26.98 -13.96
CA PRO A 430 12.45 28.38 -14.27
C PRO A 430 11.79 29.11 -13.10
N GLN A 431 11.56 28.45 -11.97
CA GLN A 431 10.90 29.07 -10.82
C GLN A 431 11.76 30.14 -10.11
N TRP A 432 13.07 30.07 -10.24
CA TRP A 432 13.95 31.09 -9.67
C TRP A 432 13.78 32.44 -10.33
N GLN A 433 13.56 32.48 -11.64
CA GLN A 433 13.32 33.71 -12.41
C GLN A 433 12.04 34.46 -11.96
N LYS A 434 10.96 33.70 -11.69
CA LYS A 434 9.69 34.29 -11.23
C LYS A 434 9.75 34.88 -9.82
N ARG A 435 10.70 34.48 -8.97
CA ARG A 435 10.88 35.03 -7.62
C ARG A 435 11.73 36.29 -7.63
N VAL A 436 12.76 36.34 -8.47
CA VAL A 436 13.59 37.53 -8.64
C VAL A 436 12.75 38.69 -9.15
N THR A 437 11.92 38.52 -10.18
CA THR A 437 11.03 39.52 -10.70
C THR A 437 9.97 40.01 -9.69
N LYS A 438 9.55 39.16 -8.75
CA LYS A 438 8.62 39.55 -7.69
C LYS A 438 9.26 40.32 -6.53
N THR A 439 10.58 40.14 -6.32
CA THR A 439 11.32 40.84 -5.25
C THR A 439 11.84 42.19 -5.73
N GLU A 440 12.02 42.39 -7.03
CA GLU A 440 12.44 43.65 -7.62
C GLU A 440 11.28 44.59 -7.91
N ALA A 441 10.08 44.08 -8.23
CA ALA A 441 8.91 44.89 -8.55
C ALA A 441 8.42 45.81 -7.40
N PRO A 442 8.40 45.42 -6.11
CA PRO A 442 7.94 46.33 -5.06
C PRO A 442 8.95 47.43 -4.67
N LYS A 443 10.25 47.26 -4.97
CA LYS A 443 11.26 48.29 -4.64
C LYS A 443 11.31 49.42 -5.63
N VAL A 444 10.95 49.16 -6.88
CA VAL A 444 10.93 50.18 -7.94
C VAL A 444 9.68 51.07 -7.83
N GLU A 445 8.55 50.52 -7.38
CA GLU A 445 7.32 51.31 -7.12
C GLU A 445 7.42 52.15 -5.86
N GLU A 446 8.04 51.65 -4.76
CA GLU A 446 8.30 52.48 -3.58
C GLU A 446 9.31 53.62 -3.83
N ALA A 447 10.34 53.37 -4.63
CA ALA A 447 11.31 54.42 -4.96
C ALA A 447 10.70 55.53 -5.86
N LYS A 448 9.80 55.16 -6.79
CA LYS A 448 9.07 56.17 -7.62
C LYS A 448 8.00 56.93 -6.82
N ALA A 449 7.35 56.29 -5.85
CA ALA A 449 6.36 56.93 -4.99
C ALA A 449 7.00 57.87 -3.94
N GLU A 450 8.27 57.66 -3.57
CA GLU A 450 9.03 58.57 -2.69
C GLU A 450 9.62 59.74 -3.48
N GLU A 451 9.95 59.62 -4.78
CA GLU A 451 10.38 60.72 -5.64
C GLU A 451 9.22 61.65 -6.02
N GLU A 452 8.02 61.10 -6.33
CA GLU A 452 6.84 61.95 -6.61
C GLU A 452 6.34 62.74 -5.37
N LYS A 453 6.60 62.29 -4.16
CA LYS A 453 6.25 63.04 -2.92
C LYS A 453 7.23 64.12 -2.55
N LYS A 454 8.38 64.27 -3.21
CA LYS A 454 9.39 65.33 -2.96
C LYS A 454 9.29 66.52 -3.91
N GLU A 455 8.44 66.45 -4.94
CA GLU A 455 8.29 67.51 -5.94
C GLU A 455 7.01 68.36 -5.84
N GLU A 456 6.24 68.29 -4.76
CA GLU A 456 5.16 69.28 -4.57
C GLU A 456 5.73 70.62 -4.10
N PRO A 457 5.49 71.74 -4.82
CA PRO A 457 6.05 73.02 -4.51
C PRO A 457 5.39 73.68 -3.28
N LYS A 458 6.21 74.18 -2.43
CA LYS A 458 5.79 75.10 -1.35
C LYS A 458 5.32 76.38 -1.93
N ASP A 459 4.03 76.58 -2.07
CA ASP A 459 3.48 77.91 -2.32
C ASP A 459 3.33 78.72 -1.03
N GLU A 460 4.05 79.77 -0.99
CA GLU A 460 3.95 80.86 -0.07
C GLU A 460 2.57 81.54 -0.16
N THR A 461 1.92 81.70 0.96
CA THR A 461 1.01 82.88 1.05
C THR A 461 1.06 83.38 2.50
N SER A 462 1.90 84.37 2.65
CA SER A 462 1.74 85.37 3.66
C SER A 462 0.56 86.25 3.32
N ALA A 463 -0.31 86.58 4.22
CA ALA A 463 -0.80 87.92 4.51
C ALA A 463 -1.91 87.98 5.54
N GLN A 464 -1.60 88.64 6.63
CA GLN A 464 -2.36 89.74 7.22
C GLN A 464 -3.71 89.53 7.88
N LEU A 465 -3.70 90.00 9.09
CA LEU A 465 -4.64 90.86 9.78
C LEU A 465 -5.36 90.23 11.03
N ALA A 466 -5.06 91.01 12.05
CA ALA A 466 -5.70 91.44 13.27
C ALA A 466 -5.40 90.62 14.51
#